data_81dbe336dacf38ed01a8435a33a7c582
#
_entry.id   81dbe336dacf38ed01a8435a33a7c582
#
_cell.length_a   1.000
_cell.length_b   1.000
_cell.length_c   1.000
_cell.angle_alpha   90.00
_cell.angle_beta   90.00
_cell.angle_gamma   90.00
#
_symmetry.space_group_name_H-M   'P 1'
#
loop_
_entity.id
_entity.type
_entity.pdbx_description
1 polymer ?
#
loop_
_entity_poly.entity_id
_entity_poly.type
_entity_poly.pdbx_seq_one_letter_code
_entity_poly.pdbx_strand_id
1 'polypeptide(L)'
;MLNRPAMSRAERRVRIAFGVGNAIAALVLASGVFVVVQPRYWALDVPLGAIALVQAVSAVGLLTNRGWAERALRVAAWTGFVLGLIVLGLIMLSMVFLRGIHGDYGVAALAVSGLIIALLVPYVLVLPTLELLWLARQRPESRP
;
A
#
# COMPACT_ATOMS: atom_id res chain seq x y z
N MET A 1 -3.12 -1.94 -35.17
CA MET A 1 -2.53 -2.67 -34.02
C MET A 1 -1.15 -2.08 -33.78
N LEU A 2 -0.98 -1.27 -32.75
CA LEU A 2 0.31 -0.66 -32.40
C LEU A 2 1.22 -1.78 -31.88
N ASN A 3 2.29 -2.04 -32.61
CA ASN A 3 3.34 -3.00 -32.27
C ASN A 3 4.06 -2.49 -31.00
N ARG A 4 3.64 -2.94 -29.81
CA ARG A 4 4.34 -2.59 -28.57
C ARG A 4 5.72 -3.22 -28.62
N PRO A 5 6.81 -2.46 -28.40
CA PRO A 5 8.15 -3.01 -28.34
C PRO A 5 8.20 -4.11 -27.25
N ALA A 6 8.97 -5.16 -27.50
CA ALA A 6 9.13 -6.25 -26.58
C ALA A 6 9.66 -5.72 -25.23
N MET A 7 8.95 -6.01 -24.16
CA MET A 7 9.28 -5.58 -22.80
C MET A 7 10.64 -6.14 -22.37
N SER A 8 11.51 -5.30 -21.82
CA SER A 8 12.82 -5.72 -21.33
C SER A 8 12.68 -6.71 -20.14
N ARG A 9 13.68 -7.59 -19.97
CA ARG A 9 13.70 -8.52 -18.83
C ARG A 9 13.69 -7.80 -17.48
N ALA A 10 14.33 -6.65 -17.41
CA ALA A 10 14.37 -5.82 -16.21
C ALA A 10 12.98 -5.25 -15.88
N GLU A 11 12.30 -4.72 -16.87
CA GLU A 11 10.94 -4.18 -16.72
C GLU A 11 9.93 -5.25 -16.27
N ARG A 12 10.03 -6.45 -16.85
CA ARG A 12 9.21 -7.59 -16.44
C ARG A 12 9.43 -7.97 -14.97
N ARG A 13 10.69 -7.98 -14.49
CA ARG A 13 11.00 -8.26 -13.08
C ARG A 13 10.39 -7.22 -12.15
N VAL A 14 10.50 -5.95 -12.49
CA VAL A 14 9.93 -4.84 -11.70
C VAL A 14 8.41 -4.95 -11.63
N ARG A 15 7.74 -5.23 -12.75
CA ARG A 15 6.27 -5.45 -12.78
C ARG A 15 5.85 -6.63 -11.90
N ILE A 16 6.58 -7.74 -11.94
CA ILE A 16 6.30 -8.90 -11.08
C ILE A 16 6.50 -8.51 -9.61
N ALA A 17 7.57 -7.81 -9.26
CA ALA A 17 7.83 -7.40 -7.89
C ALA A 17 6.70 -6.50 -7.34
N PHE A 18 6.27 -5.49 -8.08
CA PHE A 18 5.13 -4.66 -7.69
C PHE A 18 3.82 -5.43 -7.66
N GLY A 19 3.58 -6.34 -8.62
CA GLY A 19 2.40 -7.20 -8.62
C GLY A 19 2.32 -8.08 -7.37
N VAL A 20 3.44 -8.68 -6.97
CA VAL A 20 3.52 -9.48 -5.74
C VAL A 20 3.36 -8.60 -4.50
N GLY A 21 4.01 -7.43 -4.46
CA GLY A 21 3.86 -6.47 -3.35
C GLY A 21 2.41 -6.04 -3.14
N ASN A 22 1.71 -5.69 -4.22
CA ASN A 22 0.29 -5.33 -4.16
C ASN A 22 -0.61 -6.52 -3.78
N ALA A 23 -0.28 -7.75 -4.20
CA ALA A 23 -1.01 -8.95 -3.79
C ALA A 23 -0.88 -9.19 -2.27
N ILE A 24 0.33 -9.05 -1.73
CA ILE A 24 0.57 -9.17 -0.29
C ILE A 24 -0.19 -8.06 0.46
N ALA A 25 -0.13 -6.81 -0.01
CA ALA A 25 -0.85 -5.69 0.60
C ALA A 25 -2.38 -5.94 0.61
N ALA A 26 -2.93 -6.44 -0.49
CA ALA A 26 -4.34 -6.81 -0.60
C ALA A 26 -4.73 -7.90 0.41
N LEU A 27 -3.92 -8.95 0.54
CA LEU A 27 -4.16 -10.05 1.48
C LEU A 27 -4.08 -9.57 2.94
N VAL A 28 -3.08 -8.75 3.28
CA VAL A 28 -2.93 -8.19 4.63
C VAL A 28 -4.12 -7.31 4.99
N LEU A 29 -4.54 -6.41 4.09
CA LEU A 29 -5.71 -5.56 4.31
C LEU A 29 -6.99 -6.38 4.43
N ALA A 30 -7.21 -7.35 3.55
CA ALA A 30 -8.39 -8.20 3.60
C ALA A 30 -8.41 -9.04 4.89
N SER A 31 -7.30 -9.65 5.31
CA SER A 31 -7.23 -10.40 6.56
C SER A 31 -7.43 -9.50 7.77
N GLY A 32 -6.89 -8.29 7.77
CA GLY A 32 -7.14 -7.29 8.81
C GLY A 32 -8.62 -7.00 8.98
N VAL A 33 -9.32 -6.70 7.87
CA VAL A 33 -10.75 -6.38 7.89
C VAL A 33 -11.62 -7.59 8.28
N PHE A 34 -11.36 -8.77 7.70
CA PHE A 34 -12.28 -9.89 7.85
C PHE A 34 -11.97 -10.81 9.04
N VAL A 35 -10.74 -10.83 9.55
CA VAL A 35 -10.30 -11.75 10.59
C VAL A 35 -9.98 -11.05 11.92
N VAL A 36 -9.30 -9.89 11.87
CA VAL A 36 -8.74 -9.27 13.07
C VAL A 36 -9.69 -8.26 13.70
N VAL A 37 -10.40 -7.47 12.91
CA VAL A 37 -11.28 -6.40 13.42
C VAL A 37 -12.64 -6.97 13.81
N GLN A 38 -12.87 -7.09 15.12
CA GLN A 38 -14.17 -7.43 15.70
C GLN A 38 -14.43 -6.55 16.94
N PRO A 39 -15.62 -5.95 17.11
CA PRO A 39 -16.84 -6.04 16.29
C PRO A 39 -16.70 -5.30 14.94
N ARG A 40 -17.50 -5.73 13.95
CA ARG A 40 -17.48 -5.14 12.61
C ARG A 40 -18.04 -3.73 12.62
N TYR A 41 -17.25 -2.79 12.05
CA TYR A 41 -17.64 -1.41 11.82
C TYR A 41 -17.69 -1.15 10.32
N TRP A 42 -18.88 -1.13 9.73
CA TRP A 42 -19.06 -0.92 8.29
C TRP A 42 -18.35 0.34 7.77
N ALA A 43 -18.25 1.38 8.59
CA ALA A 43 -17.57 2.63 8.25
C ALA A 43 -16.04 2.47 8.05
N LEU A 44 -15.43 1.42 8.62
CA LEU A 44 -14.03 1.06 8.41
C LEU A 44 -13.89 -0.09 7.42
N ASP A 45 -14.78 -1.07 7.48
CA ASP A 45 -14.72 -2.29 6.68
C ASP A 45 -14.88 -1.97 5.18
N VAL A 46 -15.81 -1.07 4.83
CA VAL A 46 -16.07 -0.71 3.43
C VAL A 46 -14.87 0.01 2.78
N PRO A 47 -14.31 1.09 3.34
CA PRO A 47 -13.17 1.74 2.71
C PRO A 47 -11.91 0.87 2.68
N LEU A 48 -11.61 0.10 3.74
CA LEU A 48 -10.46 -0.79 3.77
C LEU A 48 -10.63 -1.95 2.77
N GLY A 49 -11.84 -2.52 2.67
CA GLY A 49 -12.16 -3.53 1.68
C GLY A 49 -12.05 -3.01 0.25
N ALA A 50 -12.49 -1.78 -0.01
CA ALA A 50 -12.33 -1.14 -1.32
C ALA A 50 -10.85 -0.94 -1.68
N ILE A 51 -10.01 -0.53 -0.72
CA ILE A 51 -8.57 -0.39 -0.95
C ILE A 51 -7.92 -1.76 -1.19
N ALA A 52 -8.28 -2.79 -0.42
CA ALA A 52 -7.81 -4.15 -0.65
C ALA A 52 -8.16 -4.64 -2.07
N LEU A 53 -9.37 -4.34 -2.54
CA LEU A 53 -9.81 -4.67 -3.89
C LEU A 53 -8.99 -3.93 -4.96
N VAL A 54 -8.73 -2.64 -4.79
CA VAL A 54 -7.87 -1.84 -5.71
C VAL A 54 -6.47 -2.43 -5.78
N GLN A 55 -5.88 -2.83 -4.65
CA GLN A 55 -4.58 -3.49 -4.60
C GLN A 55 -4.60 -4.84 -5.33
N ALA A 56 -5.63 -5.65 -5.11
CA ALA A 56 -5.79 -6.95 -5.78
C ALA A 56 -5.94 -6.80 -7.30
N VAL A 57 -6.75 -5.84 -7.76
CA VAL A 57 -6.92 -5.52 -9.18
C VAL A 57 -5.60 -5.07 -9.80
N SER A 58 -4.85 -4.19 -9.13
CA SER A 58 -3.51 -3.77 -9.56
C SER A 58 -2.56 -4.96 -9.69
N ALA A 59 -2.52 -5.84 -8.69
CA ALA A 59 -1.69 -7.05 -8.69
C ALA A 59 -2.00 -7.95 -9.89
N VAL A 60 -3.27 -8.27 -10.12
CA VAL A 60 -3.71 -9.09 -11.26
C VAL A 60 -3.33 -8.43 -12.58
N GLY A 61 -3.55 -7.13 -12.73
CA GLY A 61 -3.20 -6.39 -13.94
C GLY A 61 -1.72 -6.44 -14.27
N LEU A 62 -0.86 -6.27 -13.25
CA LEU A 62 0.61 -6.31 -13.42
C LEU A 62 1.11 -7.72 -13.74
N LEU A 63 0.63 -8.74 -13.02
CA LEU A 63 1.03 -10.14 -13.20
C LEU A 63 0.55 -10.70 -14.56
N THR A 64 -0.63 -10.29 -15.03
CA THR A 64 -1.18 -10.69 -16.34
C THR A 64 -0.76 -9.76 -17.49
N ASN A 65 0.10 -8.78 -17.22
CA ASN A 65 0.62 -7.82 -18.21
C ASN A 65 -0.47 -7.10 -19.03
N ARG A 66 -1.56 -6.70 -18.40
CA ARG A 66 -2.67 -6.00 -19.05
C ARG A 66 -2.34 -4.53 -19.30
N GLY A 67 -2.89 -3.97 -20.38
CA GLY A 67 -2.63 -2.58 -20.78
C GLY A 67 -3.17 -1.51 -19.80
N TRP A 68 -4.14 -1.86 -18.97
CA TRP A 68 -4.70 -0.99 -17.92
C TRP A 68 -3.94 -1.08 -16.57
N ALA A 69 -2.99 -2.03 -16.45
CA ALA A 69 -2.27 -2.29 -15.19
C ALA A 69 -1.58 -1.04 -14.62
N GLU A 70 -0.99 -0.20 -15.45
CA GLU A 70 -0.31 1.03 -15.00
C GLU A 70 -1.28 2.07 -14.40
N ARG A 71 -2.52 2.13 -14.92
CA ARG A 71 -3.55 3.00 -14.35
C ARG A 71 -4.01 2.46 -12.99
N ALA A 72 -4.26 1.16 -12.91
CA ALA A 72 -4.61 0.50 -11.66
C ALA A 72 -3.50 0.63 -10.63
N LEU A 73 -2.23 0.44 -11.00
CA LEU A 73 -1.08 0.63 -10.13
C LEU A 73 -1.00 2.07 -9.59
N ARG A 74 -1.26 3.08 -10.43
CA ARG A 74 -1.26 4.47 -9.99
C ARG A 74 -2.32 4.74 -8.94
N VAL A 75 -3.53 4.22 -9.15
CA VAL A 75 -4.63 4.36 -8.17
C VAL A 75 -4.26 3.60 -6.88
N ALA A 76 -3.75 2.37 -6.99
CA ALA A 76 -3.32 1.56 -5.85
C ALA A 76 -2.21 2.24 -5.05
N ALA A 77 -1.20 2.79 -5.71
CA ALA A 77 -0.09 3.50 -5.06
C ALA A 77 -0.57 4.76 -4.32
N TRP A 78 -1.42 5.58 -4.94
CA TRP A 78 -1.96 6.77 -4.30
C TRP A 78 -2.87 6.44 -3.12
N THR A 79 -3.78 5.48 -3.28
CA THR A 79 -4.67 5.06 -2.18
C THR A 79 -3.89 4.42 -1.03
N GLY A 80 -2.89 3.59 -1.34
CA GLY A 80 -1.99 3.01 -0.34
C GLY A 80 -1.17 4.07 0.39
N PHE A 81 -0.61 5.04 -0.31
CA PHE A 81 0.18 6.13 0.26
C PHE A 81 -0.66 7.01 1.20
N VAL A 82 -1.84 7.46 0.76
CA VAL A 82 -2.74 8.30 1.57
C VAL A 82 -3.23 7.53 2.81
N LEU A 83 -3.70 6.29 2.64
CA LEU A 83 -4.10 5.45 3.77
C LEU A 83 -2.95 5.28 4.75
N GLY A 84 -1.76 5.06 4.24
CA GLY A 84 -0.57 4.91 5.03
C GLY A 84 -0.23 6.09 5.90
N LEU A 85 -0.30 7.29 5.33
CA LEU A 85 -0.11 8.52 6.09
C LEU A 85 -1.16 8.67 7.19
N ILE A 86 -2.43 8.34 6.88
CA ILE A 86 -3.52 8.40 7.87
C ILE A 86 -3.25 7.41 9.01
N VAL A 87 -2.92 6.15 8.69
CA VAL A 87 -2.66 5.11 9.71
C VAL A 87 -1.45 5.48 10.57
N LEU A 88 -0.36 5.93 9.97
CA LEU A 88 0.82 6.38 10.72
C LEU A 88 0.50 7.58 11.62
N GLY A 89 -0.27 8.55 11.13
CA GLY A 89 -0.72 9.70 11.91
C GLY A 89 -1.58 9.27 13.11
N LEU A 90 -2.51 8.33 12.92
CA LEU A 90 -3.35 7.80 13.99
C LEU A 90 -2.52 7.02 15.03
N ILE A 91 -1.54 6.22 14.60
CA ILE A 91 -0.65 5.51 15.53
C ILE A 91 0.18 6.52 16.33
N MET A 92 0.77 7.54 15.68
CA MET A 92 1.52 8.58 16.38
C MET A 92 0.65 9.34 17.39
N LEU A 93 -0.57 9.69 17.00
CA LEU A 93 -1.51 10.35 17.91
C LEU A 93 -1.84 9.45 19.12
N SER A 94 -2.10 8.15 18.88
CA SER A 94 -2.35 7.18 19.92
C SER A 94 -1.16 7.04 20.88
N MET A 95 0.07 7.12 20.38
CA MET A 95 1.28 7.08 21.21
C MET A 95 1.34 8.25 22.21
N VAL A 96 0.99 9.46 21.75
CA VAL A 96 0.96 10.65 22.62
C VAL A 96 -0.07 10.47 23.76
N PHE A 97 -1.26 9.98 23.43
CA PHE A 97 -2.31 9.71 24.43
C PHE A 97 -1.90 8.62 25.43
N LEU A 98 -1.34 7.50 24.96
CA LEU A 98 -0.92 6.40 25.81
C LEU A 98 0.15 6.83 26.82
N ARG A 99 1.11 7.66 26.40
CA ARG A 99 2.15 8.19 27.29
C ARG A 99 1.58 9.09 28.39
N GLY A 100 0.55 9.90 28.06
CA GLY A 100 -0.05 10.85 29.00
C GLY A 100 -0.89 10.19 30.10
N ILE A 101 -1.49 9.03 29.81
CA ILE A 101 -2.51 8.42 30.68
C ILE A 101 -1.96 7.24 31.51
N HIS A 102 -0.97 6.48 31.00
CA HIS A 102 -0.58 5.18 31.54
C HIS A 102 0.82 5.11 32.17
N GLY A 103 1.55 6.23 32.33
CA GLY A 103 2.86 6.25 33.00
C GLY A 103 3.84 5.20 32.44
N ASP A 104 4.39 4.33 33.33
CA ASP A 104 5.39 3.31 32.93
C ASP A 104 4.84 2.25 31.96
N TYR A 105 3.56 1.90 32.03
CA TYR A 105 2.92 1.02 31.04
C TYR A 105 2.85 1.67 29.64
N GLY A 106 2.81 3.00 29.59
CA GLY A 106 2.88 3.76 28.34
C GLY A 106 4.20 3.56 27.59
N VAL A 107 5.30 3.34 28.29
CA VAL A 107 6.61 3.10 27.68
C VAL A 107 6.65 1.77 26.91
N ALA A 108 6.07 0.70 27.50
CA ALA A 108 5.96 -0.58 26.80
C ALA A 108 5.07 -0.48 25.56
N ALA A 109 3.94 0.22 25.65
CA ALA A 109 3.04 0.47 24.53
C ALA A 109 3.73 1.29 23.42
N LEU A 110 4.59 2.26 23.77
CA LEU A 110 5.40 3.03 22.82
C LEU A 110 6.39 2.14 22.07
N ALA A 111 7.08 1.21 22.76
CA ALA A 111 8.01 0.29 22.12
C ALA A 111 7.32 -0.63 21.11
N VAL A 112 6.16 -1.19 21.48
CA VAL A 112 5.34 -2.02 20.57
C VAL A 112 4.84 -1.20 19.37
N SER A 113 4.33 0.00 19.61
CA SER A 113 3.87 0.89 18.51
C SER A 113 5.02 1.30 17.60
N GLY A 114 6.21 1.57 18.14
CA GLY A 114 7.42 1.85 17.36
C GLY A 114 7.82 0.69 16.46
N LEU A 115 7.73 -0.54 16.96
CA LEU A 115 7.98 -1.76 16.17
C LEU A 115 6.94 -1.90 15.05
N ILE A 116 5.65 -1.68 15.34
CA ILE A 116 4.58 -1.71 14.34
C ILE A 116 4.84 -0.67 13.24
N ILE A 117 5.21 0.56 13.60
CA ILE A 117 5.58 1.61 12.64
C ILE A 117 6.75 1.15 11.77
N ALA A 118 7.82 0.63 12.36
CA ALA A 118 8.99 0.17 11.63
C ALA A 118 8.66 -0.94 10.61
N LEU A 119 7.72 -1.83 10.94
CA LEU A 119 7.25 -2.88 10.04
C LEU A 119 6.30 -2.34 8.95
N LEU A 120 5.50 -1.34 9.27
CA LEU A 120 4.51 -0.78 8.33
C LEU A 120 5.14 0.17 7.30
N VAL A 121 6.13 0.99 7.69
CA VAL A 121 6.75 2.01 6.83
C VAL A 121 7.19 1.46 5.46
N PRO A 122 7.88 0.31 5.34
CA PRO A 122 8.27 -0.24 4.05
C PRO A 122 7.09 -0.49 3.10
N TYR A 123 5.97 -0.99 3.62
CA TYR A 123 4.79 -1.33 2.81
C TYR A 123 3.91 -0.12 2.50
N VAL A 124 3.84 0.81 3.43
CA VAL A 124 2.86 1.89 3.42
C VAL A 124 3.41 3.18 2.80
N LEU A 125 4.71 3.42 2.91
CA LEU A 125 5.37 4.58 2.33
C LEU A 125 6.37 4.20 1.23
N VAL A 126 7.26 3.25 1.48
CA VAL A 126 8.35 2.95 0.54
C VAL A 126 7.81 2.30 -0.73
N LEU A 127 6.96 1.28 -0.62
CA LEU A 127 6.43 0.58 -1.79
C LEU A 127 5.61 1.51 -2.70
N PRO A 128 4.58 2.24 -2.22
CA PRO A 128 3.82 3.16 -3.07
C PRO A 128 4.69 4.27 -3.68
N THR A 129 5.68 4.78 -2.93
CA THR A 129 6.61 5.79 -3.45
C THR A 129 7.44 5.25 -4.61
N LEU A 130 7.98 4.03 -4.48
CA LEU A 130 8.74 3.38 -5.56
C LEU A 130 7.86 3.12 -6.79
N GLU A 131 6.61 2.71 -6.59
CA GLU A 131 5.63 2.52 -7.67
C GLU A 131 5.36 3.82 -8.43
N LEU A 132 5.14 4.92 -7.71
CA LEU A 132 4.90 6.24 -8.30
C LEU A 132 6.14 6.76 -9.04
N LEU A 133 7.34 6.59 -8.48
CA LEU A 133 8.59 6.97 -9.13
C LEU A 133 8.83 6.15 -10.41
N TRP A 134 8.56 4.85 -10.36
CA TRP A 134 8.67 3.99 -11.53
C TRP A 134 7.69 4.42 -12.63
N LEU A 135 6.43 4.69 -12.28
CA LEU A 135 5.43 5.20 -13.21
C LEU A 135 5.78 6.58 -13.80
N ALA A 136 6.43 7.44 -13.01
CA ALA A 136 6.88 8.74 -13.48
C ALA A 136 7.99 8.63 -14.55
N ARG A 137 8.92 7.67 -14.37
CA ARG A 137 10.00 7.41 -15.32
C ARG A 137 9.52 6.79 -16.64
N GLN A 138 8.35 6.18 -16.67
CA GLN A 138 7.78 5.58 -17.88
C GLN A 138 7.02 6.57 -18.76
N ARG A 139 6.77 7.80 -18.29
CA ARG A 139 6.18 8.84 -19.14
C ARG A 139 7.22 9.22 -20.20
N PRO A 140 6.96 8.98 -21.52
CA PRO A 140 7.78 9.59 -22.52
C PRO A 140 7.70 11.10 -22.31
N GLU A 141 8.86 11.75 -22.19
CA GLU A 141 8.92 13.21 -22.27
C GLU A 141 8.19 13.59 -23.55
N SER A 142 7.03 14.22 -23.42
CA SER A 142 6.39 14.93 -24.51
C SER A 142 7.34 16.09 -24.83
N ARG A 143 8.34 15.81 -25.71
CA ARG A 143 9.15 16.87 -26.30
C ARG A 143 8.19 17.82 -27.02
N PRO A 144 8.32 19.11 -26.78
CA PRO A 144 7.57 20.12 -27.51
C PRO A 144 7.89 20.11 -29.00
#